data_017c1fc2acbe33737bd02eecb8535b36
#
_entry.id   017c1fc2acbe33737bd02eecb8535b36
#
_cell.length_a   1.000
_cell.length_b   1.000
_cell.length_c   1.000
_cell.angle_alpha   90.00
_cell.angle_beta   90.00
_cell.angle_gamma   90.00
#
_symmetry.space_group_name_H-M   'P 1'
#
loop_
_entity.id
_entity.type
_entity.pdbx_description
1 polymer ?
#
loop_
_entity_poly.entity_id
_entity_poly.type
_entity_poly.pdbx_seq_one_letter_code
_entity_poly.pdbx_strand_id
1 'polypeptide(L)'
;MGDPTMGEIVWRGMTRPELDKAYDNTNAVADSGSRRDGWIERSKRFRALHAEGLDLAYGPRPRNRLDLYRCGAVKAPLLAFIHGGYWQRNSKEIFACMAAGPLANGMDVAFLGYTLAPEATLSTIVEEIAEAVRWLRREGPRHGVAQDRLVVSGWSAGGHLTATALAMDEVDAGLAISGIYDVEPCRLNYLNQNLNLTAEEAARASPILHLPEKSAPVVLTYGTAELPELQRQSVAYHEARRAAGLASELLPLAGRDHFSIMDELEARDGALVRAAAGLAFSSVS
;
A
#
# COMPACT_ATOMS: atom_id res chain seq x y z
N MET A 1 34.01 -13.78 28.58
CA MET A 1 32.71 -14.50 28.69
C MET A 1 31.63 -13.43 28.45
N GLY A 2 30.98 -13.48 27.29
CA GLY A 2 29.89 -12.54 26.98
C GLY A 2 28.70 -12.80 27.93
N ASP A 3 28.00 -11.74 28.31
CA ASP A 3 26.82 -11.81 29.15
C ASP A 3 25.77 -12.73 28.47
N PRO A 4 25.32 -13.81 29.13
CA PRO A 4 24.37 -14.76 28.52
C PRO A 4 22.94 -14.19 28.35
N THR A 5 22.72 -12.90 28.65
CA THR A 5 21.42 -12.20 28.50
C THR A 5 21.27 -11.45 27.18
N MET A 6 22.33 -11.28 26.38
CA MET A 6 22.26 -10.65 25.07
C MET A 6 21.92 -11.71 24.01
N GLY A 7 20.68 -11.74 23.54
CA GLY A 7 20.26 -12.57 22.40
C GLY A 7 21.09 -12.27 21.14
N GLU A 8 21.14 -13.22 20.20
CA GLU A 8 21.80 -13.04 18.92
C GLU A 8 21.17 -11.85 18.16
N ILE A 9 22.05 -10.96 17.64
CA ILE A 9 21.62 -9.85 16.80
C ILE A 9 21.26 -10.38 15.42
N VAL A 10 20.02 -10.19 15.02
CA VAL A 10 19.48 -10.69 13.75
C VAL A 10 19.30 -9.59 12.70
N TRP A 11 19.07 -8.33 13.12
CA TRP A 11 18.85 -7.20 12.22
C TRP A 11 19.25 -5.86 12.86
N ARG A 12 20.17 -5.11 12.21
CA ARG A 12 20.52 -3.71 12.56
C ARG A 12 20.66 -3.44 14.08
N GLY A 13 21.32 -4.31 14.80
CA GLY A 13 21.53 -4.20 16.24
C GLY A 13 20.34 -4.73 17.09
N MET A 14 19.30 -5.24 16.49
CA MET A 14 18.15 -5.83 17.17
C MET A 14 18.27 -7.34 17.29
N THR A 15 17.91 -7.86 18.45
CA THR A 15 17.60 -9.26 18.66
C THR A 15 16.26 -9.63 18.02
N ARG A 16 15.94 -10.93 17.91
CA ARG A 16 14.66 -11.38 17.35
C ARG A 16 13.45 -10.80 18.09
N PRO A 17 13.35 -10.81 19.45
CA PRO A 17 12.21 -10.20 20.17
C PRO A 17 12.07 -8.68 19.93
N GLU A 18 13.19 -7.96 19.83
CA GLU A 18 13.17 -6.53 19.52
C GLU A 18 12.68 -6.27 18.10
N LEU A 19 13.10 -7.10 17.14
CA LEU A 19 12.64 -7.02 15.76
C LEU A 19 11.16 -7.39 15.63
N ASP A 20 10.69 -8.40 16.37
CA ASP A 20 9.27 -8.74 16.43
C ASP A 20 8.44 -7.54 16.90
N LYS A 21 8.89 -6.85 17.96
CA LYS A 21 8.24 -5.65 18.48
C LYS A 21 8.31 -4.46 17.52
N ALA A 22 9.41 -4.29 16.79
CA ALA A 22 9.62 -3.21 15.82
C ALA A 22 8.67 -3.28 14.61
N TYR A 23 8.01 -4.43 14.40
CA TYR A 23 7.02 -4.66 13.34
C TYR A 23 5.62 -4.96 13.88
N ASP A 24 5.38 -4.87 15.19
CA ASP A 24 4.06 -5.11 15.78
C ASP A 24 3.22 -3.82 15.84
N ASN A 25 2.84 -3.33 14.67
CA ASN A 25 2.05 -2.11 14.53
C ASN A 25 0.69 -2.20 15.24
N THR A 26 0.11 -3.39 15.35
CA THR A 26 -1.20 -3.58 15.98
C THR A 26 -1.15 -3.30 17.48
N ASN A 27 -0.15 -3.82 18.17
CA ASN A 27 0.02 -3.60 19.61
C ASN A 27 0.66 -2.24 19.94
N ALA A 28 1.35 -1.61 18.98
CA ALA A 28 1.92 -0.28 19.14
C ALA A 28 0.86 0.83 19.18
N VAL A 29 -0.35 0.59 18.69
CA VAL A 29 -1.45 1.56 18.65
C VAL A 29 -2.61 1.04 19.47
N ALA A 30 -2.88 1.68 20.61
CA ALA A 30 -3.82 1.20 21.61
C ALA A 30 -5.27 1.02 21.10
N ASP A 31 -5.70 1.85 20.15
CA ASP A 31 -7.04 1.86 19.55
C ASP A 31 -7.10 1.20 18.15
N SER A 32 -6.04 0.49 17.74
CA SER A 32 -5.94 -0.15 16.42
C SER A 32 -7.14 -1.05 16.08
N GLY A 33 -7.61 -1.83 17.08
CA GLY A 33 -8.77 -2.71 16.93
C GLY A 33 -10.05 -1.93 16.67
N SER A 34 -10.36 -0.94 17.50
CA SER A 34 -11.57 -0.12 17.35
C SER A 34 -11.56 0.73 16.08
N ARG A 35 -10.40 1.21 15.63
CA ARG A 35 -10.27 1.89 14.32
C ARG A 35 -10.61 0.94 13.18
N ARG A 36 -10.06 -0.27 13.20
CA ARG A 36 -10.33 -1.28 12.17
C ARG A 36 -11.82 -1.66 12.15
N ASP A 37 -12.44 -1.85 13.31
CA ASP A 37 -13.88 -2.14 13.41
C ASP A 37 -14.71 -0.97 12.86
N GLY A 38 -14.30 0.26 13.15
CA GLY A 38 -14.88 1.47 12.57
C GLY A 38 -14.78 1.50 11.04
N TRP A 39 -13.63 1.11 10.46
CA TRP A 39 -13.49 1.00 8.99
C TRP A 39 -14.43 -0.04 8.42
N ILE A 40 -14.55 -1.22 9.04
CA ILE A 40 -15.46 -2.30 8.61
C ILE A 40 -16.90 -1.78 8.55
N GLU A 41 -17.38 -1.15 9.60
CA GLU A 41 -18.75 -0.64 9.67
C GLU A 41 -19.02 0.48 8.67
N ARG A 42 -18.10 1.44 8.53
CA ARG A 42 -18.24 2.53 7.54
C ARG A 42 -18.17 1.99 6.12
N SER A 43 -17.24 1.06 5.84
CA SER A 43 -17.11 0.43 4.53
C SER A 43 -18.31 -0.39 4.15
N LYS A 44 -18.92 -1.14 5.08
CA LYS A 44 -20.15 -1.87 4.85
C LYS A 44 -21.28 -0.95 4.39
N ARG A 45 -21.46 0.19 5.06
CA ARG A 45 -22.45 1.20 4.69
C ARG A 45 -22.11 1.83 3.33
N PHE A 46 -20.83 2.18 3.13
CA PHE A 46 -20.37 2.76 1.88
C PHE A 46 -20.61 1.84 0.68
N ARG A 47 -20.26 0.56 0.79
CA ARG A 47 -20.52 -0.46 -0.26
C ARG A 47 -22.00 -0.64 -0.55
N ALA A 48 -22.86 -0.59 0.47
CA ALA A 48 -24.32 -0.69 0.28
C ALA A 48 -24.89 0.49 -0.52
N LEU A 49 -24.31 1.69 -0.39
CA LEU A 49 -24.71 2.88 -1.15
C LEU A 49 -24.10 2.93 -2.56
N HIS A 50 -23.05 2.15 -2.82
CA HIS A 50 -22.31 2.13 -4.08
C HIS A 50 -22.18 0.70 -4.60
N ALA A 51 -23.32 0.04 -4.83
CA ALA A 51 -23.35 -1.39 -5.16
C ALA A 51 -22.90 -1.73 -6.59
N GLU A 52 -22.81 -0.75 -7.48
CA GLU A 52 -22.33 -0.93 -8.84
C GLU A 52 -20.80 -1.03 -8.88
N GLY A 53 -20.28 -1.93 -9.71
CA GLY A 53 -18.83 -2.09 -9.90
C GLY A 53 -18.11 -2.87 -8.79
N LEU A 54 -18.85 -3.62 -7.96
CA LEU A 54 -18.29 -4.47 -6.92
C LEU A 54 -17.87 -5.84 -7.46
N ASP A 55 -16.79 -6.39 -6.87
CA ASP A 55 -16.32 -7.77 -7.08
C ASP A 55 -16.01 -8.11 -8.55
N LEU A 56 -15.52 -7.13 -9.33
CA LEU A 56 -15.08 -7.32 -10.71
C LEU A 56 -13.86 -8.25 -10.74
N ALA A 57 -13.96 -9.35 -11.50
CA ALA A 57 -12.88 -10.33 -11.59
C ALA A 57 -11.77 -9.83 -12.53
N TYR A 58 -10.55 -9.70 -12.02
CA TYR A 58 -9.37 -9.40 -12.82
C TYR A 58 -8.47 -10.62 -13.07
N GLY A 59 -8.67 -11.70 -12.32
CA GLY A 59 -7.89 -12.93 -12.41
C GLY A 59 -8.69 -14.14 -11.92
N PRO A 60 -8.10 -15.35 -12.00
CA PRO A 60 -8.81 -16.62 -11.78
C PRO A 60 -9.03 -16.98 -10.30
N ARG A 61 -8.22 -16.43 -9.38
CA ARG A 61 -8.32 -16.81 -7.97
C ARG A 61 -9.48 -16.10 -7.27
N PRO A 62 -10.04 -16.66 -6.19
CA PRO A 62 -11.21 -16.09 -5.50
C PRO A 62 -11.01 -14.63 -5.07
N ARG A 63 -9.79 -14.27 -4.62
CA ARG A 63 -9.47 -12.92 -4.17
C ARG A 63 -8.98 -11.98 -5.27
N ASN A 64 -8.83 -12.45 -6.52
CA ASN A 64 -8.52 -11.62 -7.66
C ASN A 64 -9.77 -10.85 -8.10
N ARG A 65 -10.25 -9.98 -7.22
CA ARG A 65 -11.43 -9.13 -7.39
C ARG A 65 -11.07 -7.69 -7.03
N LEU A 66 -11.70 -6.76 -7.73
CA LEU A 66 -11.62 -5.36 -7.39
C LEU A 66 -13.01 -4.74 -7.26
N ASP A 67 -13.11 -3.67 -6.48
CA ASP A 67 -14.29 -2.83 -6.40
C ASP A 67 -13.97 -1.49 -7.06
N LEU A 68 -14.85 -1.02 -7.94
CA LEU A 68 -14.70 0.23 -8.67
C LEU A 68 -15.79 1.23 -8.26
N TYR A 69 -15.37 2.40 -7.80
CA TYR A 69 -16.24 3.49 -7.40
C TYR A 69 -16.01 4.70 -8.31
N ARG A 70 -17.11 5.24 -8.86
CA ARG A 70 -17.07 6.36 -9.80
C ARG A 70 -17.46 7.66 -9.12
N CYS A 71 -16.68 8.73 -9.33
CA CYS A 71 -17.02 10.07 -8.86
C CYS A 71 -18.06 10.78 -9.75
N GLY A 72 -18.35 10.23 -10.93
CA GLY A 72 -19.29 10.80 -11.88
C GLY A 72 -18.72 11.88 -12.82
N ALA A 73 -17.47 12.29 -12.63
CA ALA A 73 -16.83 13.22 -13.56
C ALA A 73 -16.42 12.53 -14.86
N VAL A 74 -16.49 13.24 -15.97
CA VAL A 74 -15.96 12.79 -17.27
C VAL A 74 -14.44 12.86 -17.20
N LYS A 75 -13.75 11.81 -17.65
CA LYS A 75 -12.28 11.71 -17.63
C LYS A 75 -11.64 11.86 -16.25
N ALA A 76 -12.35 11.36 -15.22
CA ALA A 76 -11.78 11.30 -13.88
C ALA A 76 -10.49 10.46 -13.86
N PRO A 77 -9.40 10.92 -13.22
CA PRO A 77 -8.25 10.08 -12.96
C PRO A 77 -8.63 8.95 -12.02
N LEU A 78 -7.94 7.81 -12.11
CA LEU A 78 -8.20 6.64 -11.28
C LEU A 78 -7.14 6.52 -10.19
N LEU A 79 -7.59 6.37 -8.94
CA LEU A 79 -6.77 5.95 -7.81
C LEU A 79 -6.98 4.45 -7.57
N ALA A 80 -6.00 3.61 -7.86
CA ALA A 80 -6.02 2.18 -7.55
C ALA A 80 -5.38 1.92 -6.19
N PHE A 81 -6.19 1.55 -5.19
CA PHE A 81 -5.76 1.37 -3.80
C PHE A 81 -5.56 -0.10 -3.44
N ILE A 82 -4.43 -0.40 -2.81
CA ILE A 82 -4.00 -1.73 -2.35
C ILE A 82 -3.98 -1.73 -0.83
N HIS A 83 -4.73 -2.67 -0.22
CA HIS A 83 -4.82 -2.76 1.22
C HIS A 83 -3.56 -3.31 1.89
N GLY A 84 -3.36 -2.96 3.17
CA GLY A 84 -2.32 -3.50 4.02
C GLY A 84 -2.73 -4.78 4.75
N GLY A 85 -1.87 -5.22 5.67
CA GLY A 85 -2.07 -6.39 6.51
C GLY A 85 -0.95 -7.42 6.39
N TYR A 86 0.28 -6.98 6.17
CA TYR A 86 1.46 -7.83 6.02
C TYR A 86 1.30 -8.95 5.00
N TRP A 87 0.54 -8.72 3.92
CA TRP A 87 0.21 -9.70 2.88
C TRP A 87 -0.53 -10.96 3.37
N GLN A 88 -0.95 -11.00 4.64
CA GLN A 88 -1.53 -12.15 5.35
C GLN A 88 -2.94 -11.87 5.86
N ARG A 89 -3.39 -10.63 5.88
CA ARG A 89 -4.63 -10.21 6.53
C ARG A 89 -5.36 -9.15 5.73
N ASN A 90 -6.60 -8.91 6.12
CA ASN A 90 -7.51 -7.91 5.56
C ASN A 90 -8.06 -8.29 4.19
N SER A 91 -8.86 -7.38 3.65
CA SER A 91 -9.44 -7.48 2.32
C SER A 91 -9.83 -6.09 1.82
N LYS A 92 -10.09 -5.95 0.53
CA LYS A 92 -10.50 -4.70 -0.10
C LYS A 92 -11.76 -4.09 0.53
N GLU A 93 -12.69 -4.94 0.98
CA GLU A 93 -13.97 -4.53 1.56
C GLU A 93 -13.83 -3.68 2.81
N ILE A 94 -12.78 -3.93 3.61
CA ILE A 94 -12.53 -3.20 4.87
C ILE A 94 -12.20 -1.73 4.63
N PHE A 95 -11.66 -1.43 3.46
CA PHE A 95 -11.13 -0.10 3.14
C PHE A 95 -12.04 0.74 2.23
N ALA A 96 -13.21 0.23 1.85
CA ALA A 96 -14.09 0.91 0.88
C ALA A 96 -14.48 2.34 1.31
N CYS A 97 -14.61 2.63 2.62
CA CYS A 97 -14.89 3.97 3.13
C CYS A 97 -13.80 5.00 2.77
N MET A 98 -12.56 4.54 2.56
CA MET A 98 -11.46 5.40 2.15
C MET A 98 -11.64 6.00 0.73
N ALA A 99 -12.62 5.52 -0.05
CA ALA A 99 -12.98 6.14 -1.32
C ALA A 99 -13.62 7.51 -1.16
N ALA A 100 -14.20 7.81 0.00
CA ALA A 100 -14.99 9.04 0.21
C ALA A 100 -14.18 10.32 -0.10
N GLY A 101 -12.96 10.41 0.41
CA GLY A 101 -12.07 11.55 0.16
C GLY A 101 -11.72 11.72 -1.31
N PRO A 102 -11.13 10.71 -1.99
CA PRO A 102 -10.80 10.78 -3.41
C PRO A 102 -12.00 11.06 -4.32
N LEU A 103 -13.14 10.38 -4.12
CA LEU A 103 -14.36 10.64 -4.90
C LEU A 103 -14.84 12.08 -4.77
N ALA A 104 -14.82 12.64 -3.55
CA ALA A 104 -15.19 14.04 -3.29
C ALA A 104 -14.24 15.04 -3.94
N ASN A 105 -13.06 14.60 -4.39
CA ASN A 105 -12.05 15.38 -5.10
C ASN A 105 -11.97 15.03 -6.61
N GLY A 106 -12.98 14.38 -7.16
CA GLY A 106 -13.11 14.13 -8.60
C GLY A 106 -12.23 13.00 -9.13
N MET A 107 -11.78 12.09 -8.29
CA MET A 107 -11.05 10.88 -8.68
C MET A 107 -11.97 9.65 -8.60
N ASP A 108 -11.92 8.78 -9.59
CA ASP A 108 -12.46 7.42 -9.46
C ASP A 108 -11.54 6.59 -8.57
N VAL A 109 -12.08 5.55 -7.91
CA VAL A 109 -11.29 4.71 -7.00
C VAL A 109 -11.52 3.23 -7.30
N ALA A 110 -10.44 2.46 -7.41
CA ALA A 110 -10.47 1.00 -7.44
C ALA A 110 -9.79 0.43 -6.19
N PHE A 111 -10.46 -0.46 -5.45
CA PHE A 111 -9.85 -1.22 -4.36
C PHE A 111 -9.47 -2.61 -4.84
N LEU A 112 -8.19 -2.94 -4.80
CA LEU A 112 -7.65 -4.20 -5.29
C LEU A 112 -7.60 -5.24 -4.18
N GLY A 113 -8.26 -6.39 -4.39
CA GLY A 113 -8.04 -7.59 -3.59
C GLY A 113 -6.86 -8.38 -4.17
N TYR A 114 -6.26 -9.23 -3.37
CA TYR A 114 -5.20 -10.15 -3.77
C TYR A 114 -5.17 -11.37 -2.85
N THR A 115 -4.60 -12.47 -3.31
CA THR A 115 -4.45 -13.71 -2.51
C THR A 115 -3.45 -13.46 -1.38
N LEU A 116 -3.78 -13.94 -0.19
CA LEU A 116 -2.95 -13.74 1.00
C LEU A 116 -1.97 -14.90 1.20
N ALA A 117 -0.86 -14.62 1.88
CA ALA A 117 -0.01 -15.69 2.41
C ALA A 117 -0.75 -16.42 3.56
N PRO A 118 -0.53 -17.74 3.73
CA PRO A 118 0.40 -18.58 2.98
C PRO A 118 -0.13 -19.16 1.66
N GLU A 119 -1.36 -18.85 1.23
CA GLU A 119 -1.97 -19.39 0.00
C GLU A 119 -1.26 -18.91 -1.27
N ALA A 120 -0.59 -17.76 -1.21
CA ALA A 120 0.25 -17.23 -2.25
C ALA A 120 1.61 -16.78 -1.68
N THR A 121 2.68 -16.96 -2.47
CA THR A 121 3.98 -16.36 -2.18
C THR A 121 3.93 -14.86 -2.40
N LEU A 122 4.88 -14.11 -1.84
CA LEU A 122 4.94 -12.67 -2.05
C LEU A 122 5.16 -12.32 -3.53
N SER A 123 5.96 -13.10 -4.23
CA SER A 123 6.13 -12.95 -5.69
C SER A 123 4.80 -13.12 -6.44
N THR A 124 4.00 -14.12 -6.09
CA THR A 124 2.66 -14.31 -6.68
C THR A 124 1.74 -13.13 -6.39
N ILE A 125 1.77 -12.59 -5.18
CA ILE A 125 0.96 -11.41 -4.79
C ILE A 125 1.36 -10.18 -5.64
N VAL A 126 2.65 -9.97 -5.86
CA VAL A 126 3.15 -8.89 -6.75
C VAL A 126 2.63 -9.07 -8.18
N GLU A 127 2.66 -10.30 -8.71
CA GLU A 127 2.14 -10.60 -10.05
C GLU A 127 0.61 -10.38 -10.13
N GLU A 128 -0.15 -10.73 -9.11
CA GLU A 128 -1.59 -10.50 -9.05
C GLU A 128 -1.91 -8.99 -9.07
N ILE A 129 -1.17 -8.17 -8.35
CA ILE A 129 -1.35 -6.71 -8.40
C ILE A 129 -0.98 -6.14 -9.76
N ALA A 130 0.10 -6.62 -10.38
CA ALA A 130 0.46 -6.22 -11.74
C ALA A 130 -0.66 -6.58 -12.74
N GLU A 131 -1.28 -7.75 -12.62
CA GLU A 131 -2.42 -8.12 -13.47
C GLU A 131 -3.66 -7.25 -13.19
N ALA A 132 -3.94 -6.90 -11.93
CA ALA A 132 -5.04 -5.98 -11.60
C ALA A 132 -4.83 -4.59 -12.25
N VAL A 133 -3.60 -4.07 -12.23
CA VAL A 133 -3.24 -2.79 -12.87
C VAL A 133 -3.42 -2.87 -14.38
N ARG A 134 -2.93 -3.95 -15.05
CA ARG A 134 -3.15 -4.18 -16.49
C ARG A 134 -4.63 -4.32 -16.82
N TRP A 135 -5.38 -5.02 -15.98
CA TRP A 135 -6.83 -5.16 -16.13
C TRP A 135 -7.54 -3.81 -16.10
N LEU A 136 -7.19 -2.93 -15.17
CA LEU A 136 -7.76 -1.58 -15.09
C LEU A 136 -7.52 -0.78 -16.37
N ARG A 137 -6.35 -0.90 -17.00
CA ARG A 137 -6.07 -0.28 -18.29
C ARG A 137 -6.85 -0.91 -19.42
N ARG A 138 -6.92 -2.22 -19.49
CA ARG A 138 -7.56 -2.97 -20.59
C ARG A 138 -9.08 -2.95 -20.52
N GLU A 139 -9.64 -3.24 -19.36
CA GLU A 139 -11.08 -3.46 -19.16
C GLU A 139 -11.79 -2.26 -18.51
N GLY A 140 -11.06 -1.42 -17.77
CA GLY A 140 -11.60 -0.24 -17.10
C GLY A 140 -12.50 0.65 -17.95
N PRO A 141 -12.18 0.91 -19.25
CA PRO A 141 -13.04 1.68 -20.15
C PRO A 141 -14.46 1.11 -20.30
N ARG A 142 -14.62 -0.20 -20.25
CA ARG A 142 -15.94 -0.87 -20.30
C ARG A 142 -16.78 -0.59 -19.08
N HIS A 143 -16.13 -0.21 -17.98
CA HIS A 143 -16.74 0.21 -16.71
C HIS A 143 -16.75 1.74 -16.56
N GLY A 144 -16.46 2.46 -17.65
CA GLY A 144 -16.48 3.92 -17.71
C GLY A 144 -15.25 4.62 -17.13
N VAL A 145 -14.18 3.89 -16.75
CA VAL A 145 -12.92 4.48 -16.26
C VAL A 145 -12.20 5.18 -17.40
N ALA A 146 -11.76 6.41 -17.17
CA ALA A 146 -10.89 7.11 -18.09
C ALA A 146 -9.48 6.52 -18.07
N GLN A 147 -8.76 6.65 -19.20
CA GLN A 147 -7.41 6.12 -19.36
C GLN A 147 -6.32 7.19 -19.21
N ASP A 148 -6.72 8.41 -18.90
CA ASP A 148 -5.81 9.56 -18.94
C ASP A 148 -4.79 9.52 -17.79
N ARG A 149 -5.16 9.01 -16.61
CA ARG A 149 -4.27 8.96 -15.44
C ARG A 149 -4.62 7.83 -14.48
N LEU A 150 -3.64 6.98 -14.16
CA LEU A 150 -3.74 5.93 -13.14
C LEU A 150 -2.68 6.17 -12.05
N VAL A 151 -3.14 6.48 -10.86
CA VAL A 151 -2.31 6.57 -9.65
C VAL A 151 -2.48 5.29 -8.85
N VAL A 152 -1.40 4.55 -8.61
CA VAL A 152 -1.43 3.39 -7.70
C VAL A 152 -1.13 3.87 -6.28
N SER A 153 -1.92 3.45 -5.32
CA SER A 153 -1.73 3.78 -3.92
C SER A 153 -1.89 2.54 -3.06
N GLY A 154 -1.32 2.57 -1.86
CA GLY A 154 -1.52 1.49 -0.92
C GLY A 154 -0.91 1.78 0.43
N TRP A 155 -1.45 1.11 1.44
CA TRP A 155 -1.06 1.28 2.83
C TRP A 155 -0.29 0.06 3.34
N SER A 156 0.84 0.28 4.09
CA SER A 156 1.61 -0.78 4.73
C SER A 156 2.12 -1.81 3.69
N ALA A 157 1.72 -3.07 3.75
CA ALA A 157 1.97 -4.06 2.70
C ALA A 157 1.47 -3.58 1.32
N GLY A 158 0.38 -2.81 1.26
CA GLY A 158 -0.08 -2.16 0.04
C GLY A 158 0.87 -1.07 -0.47
N GLY A 159 1.58 -0.37 0.43
CA GLY A 159 2.64 0.57 0.08
C GLY A 159 3.85 -0.11 -0.55
N HIS A 160 4.19 -1.31 -0.08
CA HIS A 160 5.17 -2.19 -0.75
C HIS A 160 4.71 -2.55 -2.17
N LEU A 161 3.47 -3.04 -2.31
CA LEU A 161 2.90 -3.43 -3.61
C LEU A 161 2.76 -2.22 -4.56
N THR A 162 2.50 -1.02 -4.02
CA THR A 162 2.59 0.22 -4.79
C THR A 162 3.98 0.43 -5.35
N ALA A 163 5.01 0.29 -4.50
CA ALA A 163 6.40 0.48 -4.92
C ALA A 163 6.85 -0.51 -6.01
N THR A 164 6.37 -1.77 -5.96
CA THR A 164 6.65 -2.75 -7.03
C THR A 164 5.96 -2.42 -8.35
N ALA A 165 4.80 -1.77 -8.31
CA ALA A 165 4.04 -1.40 -9.51
C ALA A 165 4.58 -0.16 -10.22
N LEU A 166 5.42 0.67 -9.57
CA LEU A 166 5.93 1.93 -10.16
C LEU A 166 6.77 1.76 -11.42
N ALA A 167 7.31 0.57 -11.67
CA ALA A 167 8.08 0.25 -12.87
C ALA A 167 7.22 -0.14 -14.10
N MET A 168 5.90 -0.25 -13.91
CA MET A 168 4.97 -0.63 -14.96
C MET A 168 4.62 0.58 -15.83
N ASP A 169 4.59 0.41 -17.14
CA ASP A 169 4.20 1.46 -18.10
C ASP A 169 2.73 1.91 -17.92
N GLU A 170 1.91 1.06 -17.31
CA GLU A 170 0.51 1.34 -17.00
C GLU A 170 0.32 2.33 -15.85
N VAL A 171 1.36 2.60 -15.04
CA VAL A 171 1.29 3.42 -13.83
C VAL A 171 1.85 4.82 -14.11
N ASP A 172 1.05 5.85 -13.92
CA ASP A 172 1.48 7.25 -14.13
C ASP A 172 2.10 7.89 -12.88
N ALA A 173 1.68 7.47 -11.69
CA ALA A 173 2.21 7.96 -10.41
C ALA A 173 1.89 6.99 -9.27
N GLY A 174 2.54 7.17 -8.12
CA GLY A 174 2.28 6.38 -6.91
C GLY A 174 2.15 7.21 -5.64
N LEU A 175 1.29 6.74 -4.72
CA LEU A 175 1.18 7.22 -3.34
C LEU A 175 1.37 6.04 -2.40
N ALA A 176 2.56 5.85 -1.87
CA ALA A 176 2.88 4.73 -1.00
C ALA A 176 2.84 5.17 0.47
N ILE A 177 1.89 4.61 1.23
CA ILE A 177 1.56 5.02 2.60
C ILE A 177 2.15 4.01 3.57
N SER A 178 3.10 4.43 4.42
CA SER A 178 3.70 3.60 5.49
C SER A 178 4.20 2.25 4.99
N GLY A 179 4.85 2.24 3.82
CA GLY A 179 5.23 1.02 3.09
C GLY A 179 6.42 0.28 3.68
N ILE A 180 6.59 -0.96 3.25
CA ILE A 180 7.74 -1.81 3.55
C ILE A 180 8.53 -1.96 2.25
N TYR A 181 9.77 -1.51 2.20
CA TYR A 181 10.55 -1.48 0.96
C TYR A 181 11.79 -2.38 1.01
N ASP A 182 12.14 -2.86 2.20
CA ASP A 182 13.09 -3.91 2.48
C ASP A 182 12.35 -5.02 3.23
N VAL A 183 12.21 -6.19 2.61
CA VAL A 183 11.40 -7.31 3.13
C VAL A 183 12.21 -8.22 4.06
N GLU A 184 13.55 -8.11 4.04
CA GLU A 184 14.41 -8.97 4.86
C GLU A 184 14.05 -8.96 6.36
N PRO A 185 13.75 -7.82 7.03
CA PRO A 185 13.31 -7.86 8.41
C PRO A 185 12.03 -8.68 8.64
N CYS A 186 11.11 -8.73 7.64
CA CYS A 186 9.91 -9.56 7.74
C CYS A 186 10.23 -11.06 7.67
N ARG A 187 11.29 -11.44 6.96
CA ARG A 187 11.80 -12.82 6.94
C ARG A 187 12.39 -13.23 8.31
N LEU A 188 13.01 -12.28 8.97
CA LEU A 188 13.73 -12.49 10.24
C LEU A 188 12.86 -12.36 11.49
N ASN A 189 11.57 -11.96 11.36
CA ASN A 189 10.65 -11.75 12.48
C ASN A 189 9.46 -12.72 12.45
N TYR A 190 8.51 -12.56 13.40
CA TYR A 190 7.35 -13.44 13.56
C TYR A 190 6.46 -13.55 12.31
N LEU A 191 6.49 -12.56 11.42
CA LEU A 191 5.68 -12.55 10.20
C LEU A 191 6.03 -13.71 9.27
N ASN A 192 7.26 -14.20 9.32
CA ASN A 192 7.72 -15.26 8.44
C ASN A 192 7.07 -16.61 8.71
N GLN A 193 6.40 -16.79 9.83
CA GLN A 193 5.65 -18.02 10.13
C GLN A 193 4.57 -18.34 9.07
N ASN A 194 4.00 -17.28 8.46
CA ASN A 194 3.02 -17.43 7.38
C ASN A 194 3.56 -17.00 6.02
N LEU A 195 4.52 -16.06 5.97
CA LEU A 195 5.09 -15.58 4.71
C LEU A 195 5.95 -16.64 4.02
N ASN A 196 6.60 -17.51 4.81
CA ASN A 196 7.50 -18.56 4.33
C ASN A 196 8.60 -18.04 3.38
N LEU A 197 9.10 -16.82 3.63
CA LEU A 197 10.12 -16.17 2.82
C LEU A 197 11.46 -16.90 2.95
N THR A 198 12.07 -17.23 1.83
CA THR A 198 13.51 -17.51 1.75
C THR A 198 14.30 -16.20 1.66
N ALA A 199 15.62 -16.25 1.83
CA ALA A 199 16.47 -15.06 1.66
C ALA A 199 16.40 -14.54 0.23
N GLU A 200 16.35 -15.42 -0.76
CA GLU A 200 16.26 -15.07 -2.18
C GLU A 200 14.91 -14.41 -2.48
N GLU A 201 13.82 -14.90 -1.91
CA GLU A 201 12.49 -14.29 -2.11
C GLU A 201 12.39 -12.95 -1.40
N ALA A 202 12.89 -12.81 -0.18
CA ALA A 202 12.92 -11.55 0.53
C ALA A 202 13.74 -10.50 -0.24
N ALA A 203 14.91 -10.87 -0.76
CA ALA A 203 15.73 -9.98 -1.58
C ALA A 203 15.00 -9.57 -2.87
N ARG A 204 14.44 -10.54 -3.61
CA ARG A 204 13.70 -10.28 -4.86
C ARG A 204 12.49 -9.38 -4.66
N ALA A 205 11.78 -9.56 -3.53
CA ALA A 205 10.58 -8.79 -3.19
C ALA A 205 10.88 -7.43 -2.54
N SER A 206 12.14 -7.04 -2.36
CA SER A 206 12.52 -5.77 -1.73
C SER A 206 12.72 -4.67 -2.78
N PRO A 207 11.76 -3.73 -2.96
CA PRO A 207 11.87 -2.66 -3.98
C PRO A 207 13.13 -1.80 -3.83
N ILE A 208 13.64 -1.65 -2.63
CA ILE A 208 14.85 -0.85 -2.37
C ILE A 208 16.12 -1.47 -2.99
N LEU A 209 16.13 -2.79 -3.23
CA LEU A 209 17.24 -3.51 -3.82
C LEU A 209 17.19 -3.57 -5.36
N HIS A 210 16.04 -3.21 -5.96
CA HIS A 210 15.78 -3.38 -7.39
C HIS A 210 15.17 -2.10 -7.98
N LEU A 211 15.89 -0.98 -7.85
CA LEU A 211 15.44 0.27 -8.44
C LEU A 211 15.56 0.18 -9.98
N PRO A 212 14.47 0.43 -10.72
CA PRO A 212 14.49 0.40 -12.18
C PRO A 212 15.17 1.65 -12.75
N GLU A 213 15.61 1.59 -14.00
CA GLU A 213 16.13 2.77 -14.72
C GLU A 213 15.05 3.85 -14.93
N LYS A 214 13.79 3.42 -15.08
CA LYS A 214 12.62 4.29 -15.22
C LYS A 214 11.52 3.84 -14.27
N SER A 215 10.86 4.78 -13.68
CA SER A 215 9.78 4.53 -12.72
C SER A 215 8.85 5.74 -12.66
N ALA A 216 7.57 5.50 -12.48
CA ALA A 216 6.61 6.54 -12.18
C ALA A 216 7.04 7.37 -10.95
N PRO A 217 6.74 8.68 -10.90
CA PRO A 217 6.96 9.51 -9.71
C PRO A 217 6.15 8.97 -8.53
N VAL A 218 6.67 9.14 -7.31
CA VAL A 218 6.00 8.67 -6.11
C VAL A 218 6.06 9.68 -4.98
N VAL A 219 4.95 9.80 -4.24
CA VAL A 219 4.91 10.38 -2.90
C VAL A 219 4.98 9.23 -1.91
N LEU A 220 6.01 9.23 -1.07
CA LEU A 220 6.19 8.32 0.06
C LEU A 220 5.76 9.05 1.32
N THR A 221 4.85 8.45 2.08
CA THR A 221 4.34 9.08 3.29
C THR A 221 4.35 8.10 4.46
N TYR A 222 4.51 8.64 5.66
CA TYR A 222 4.41 7.90 6.92
C TYR A 222 3.95 8.84 8.03
N GLY A 223 3.40 8.28 9.10
CA GLY A 223 3.05 9.02 10.30
C GLY A 223 4.24 9.16 11.26
N THR A 224 4.48 10.35 11.79
CA THR A 224 5.63 10.57 12.70
C THR A 224 5.48 9.90 14.07
N ALA A 225 4.30 9.34 14.39
CA ALA A 225 4.05 8.54 15.58
C ALA A 225 4.06 7.01 15.29
N GLU A 226 4.46 6.59 14.08
CA GLU A 226 4.66 5.18 13.75
C GLU A 226 5.91 4.59 14.40
N LEU A 227 5.99 3.26 14.43
CA LEU A 227 7.20 2.57 14.86
C LEU A 227 8.42 3.02 14.04
N PRO A 228 9.60 3.21 14.66
CA PRO A 228 10.79 3.76 14.02
C PRO A 228 11.21 3.01 12.74
N GLU A 229 11.05 1.68 12.71
CA GLU A 229 11.41 0.88 11.53
C GLU A 229 10.53 1.21 10.32
N LEU A 230 9.22 1.47 10.48
CA LEU A 230 8.35 1.86 9.38
C LEU A 230 8.72 3.25 8.83
N GLN A 231 9.02 4.19 9.72
CA GLN A 231 9.52 5.51 9.32
C GLN A 231 10.85 5.39 8.55
N ARG A 232 11.80 4.61 9.10
CA ARG A 232 13.11 4.35 8.46
C ARG A 232 12.97 3.76 7.08
N GLN A 233 12.06 2.80 6.90
CA GLN A 233 11.78 2.17 5.60
C GLN A 233 11.40 3.22 4.54
N SER A 234 10.49 4.12 4.88
CA SER A 234 10.03 5.18 3.96
C SER A 234 11.15 6.16 3.62
N VAL A 235 11.94 6.59 4.62
CA VAL A 235 13.08 7.49 4.43
C VAL A 235 14.14 6.82 3.56
N ALA A 236 14.55 5.60 3.90
CA ALA A 236 15.60 4.89 3.18
C ALA A 236 15.23 4.63 1.70
N TYR A 237 13.97 4.29 1.41
CA TYR A 237 13.53 4.09 0.04
C TYR A 237 13.47 5.41 -0.74
N HIS A 238 13.02 6.50 -0.10
CA HIS A 238 13.09 7.84 -0.69
C HIS A 238 14.52 8.22 -1.07
N GLU A 239 15.48 8.07 -0.15
CA GLU A 239 16.88 8.38 -0.37
C GLU A 239 17.48 7.54 -1.51
N ALA A 240 17.19 6.22 -1.52
CA ALA A 240 17.65 5.32 -2.57
C ALA A 240 17.12 5.73 -3.95
N ARG A 241 15.82 6.05 -4.07
CA ARG A 241 15.21 6.54 -5.31
C ARG A 241 15.85 7.85 -5.78
N ARG A 242 16.05 8.80 -4.86
CA ARG A 242 16.71 10.09 -5.16
C ARG A 242 18.13 9.89 -5.66
N ALA A 243 18.89 9.01 -5.00
CA ALA A 243 20.25 8.67 -5.41
C ALA A 243 20.32 8.03 -6.81
N ALA A 244 19.27 7.26 -7.18
CA ALA A 244 19.12 6.68 -8.52
C ALA A 244 18.53 7.66 -9.57
N GLY A 245 18.28 8.93 -9.23
CA GLY A 245 17.73 9.94 -10.13
C GLY A 245 16.22 9.77 -10.39
N LEU A 246 15.52 8.93 -9.62
CA LEU A 246 14.09 8.70 -9.74
C LEU A 246 13.27 9.74 -8.97
N ALA A 247 12.17 10.21 -9.55
CA ALA A 247 11.29 11.18 -8.91
C ALA A 247 10.66 10.58 -7.64
N SER A 248 10.89 11.23 -6.51
CA SER A 248 10.40 10.81 -5.19
C SER A 248 10.22 12.01 -4.28
N GLU A 249 9.07 12.13 -3.66
CA GLU A 249 8.76 13.09 -2.61
C GLU A 249 8.55 12.34 -1.29
N LEU A 250 8.96 12.93 -0.16
CA LEU A 250 8.73 12.40 1.17
C LEU A 250 7.80 13.33 1.93
N LEU A 251 6.66 12.80 2.40
CA LEU A 251 5.59 13.53 3.09
C LEU A 251 5.34 12.92 4.48
N PRO A 252 6.11 13.28 5.52
CA PRO A 252 5.81 12.86 6.88
C PRO A 252 4.56 13.55 7.42
N LEU A 253 3.62 12.79 7.99
CA LEU A 253 2.39 13.33 8.58
C LEU A 253 2.52 13.41 10.10
N ALA A 254 2.61 14.64 10.61
CA ALA A 254 2.84 14.93 12.02
C ALA A 254 1.75 14.31 12.92
N GLY A 255 2.17 13.57 13.94
CA GLY A 255 1.31 12.97 14.96
C GLY A 255 0.43 11.82 14.49
N ARG A 256 0.49 11.41 13.21
CA ARG A 256 -0.24 10.23 12.74
C ARG A 256 0.54 8.96 13.08
N ASP A 257 -0.17 7.96 13.58
CA ASP A 257 0.30 6.58 13.73
C ASP A 257 -0.08 5.73 12.52
N HIS A 258 0.30 4.45 12.54
CA HIS A 258 0.10 3.52 11.43
C HIS A 258 -1.37 3.34 11.00
N PHE A 259 -2.34 3.57 11.88
CA PHE A 259 -3.77 3.46 11.60
C PHE A 259 -4.42 4.81 11.35
N SER A 260 -4.14 5.80 12.20
CA SER A 260 -4.74 7.14 12.09
C SER A 260 -4.30 7.91 10.83
N ILE A 261 -3.20 7.51 10.20
CA ILE A 261 -2.78 8.06 8.91
C ILE A 261 -3.85 7.84 7.83
N MET A 262 -4.63 6.75 7.92
CA MET A 262 -5.67 6.43 6.95
C MET A 262 -6.89 7.36 7.02
N ASP A 263 -7.10 8.05 8.15
CA ASP A 263 -8.14 9.08 8.27
C ASP A 263 -7.90 10.21 7.25
N GLU A 264 -6.62 10.44 6.87
CA GLU A 264 -6.22 11.43 5.87
C GLU A 264 -6.56 11.05 4.42
N LEU A 265 -6.92 9.79 4.16
CA LEU A 265 -7.43 9.33 2.86
C LEU A 265 -8.97 9.32 2.83
N GLU A 266 -9.63 9.07 3.97
CA GLU A 266 -11.09 9.11 4.07
C GLU A 266 -11.63 10.55 4.08
N ALA A 267 -10.94 11.47 4.74
CA ALA A 267 -11.34 12.85 4.85
C ALA A 267 -11.20 13.59 3.52
N ARG A 268 -12.24 14.38 3.15
CA ARG A 268 -12.27 15.17 1.89
C ARG A 268 -11.07 16.09 1.73
N ASP A 269 -10.62 16.72 2.81
CA ASP A 269 -9.51 17.67 2.87
C ASP A 269 -8.25 17.07 3.52
N GLY A 270 -8.17 15.74 3.59
CA GLY A 270 -7.05 15.05 4.18
C GLY A 270 -5.75 15.19 3.39
N ALA A 271 -4.63 15.08 4.08
CA ALA A 271 -3.30 15.25 3.47
C ALA A 271 -3.02 14.20 2.39
N LEU A 272 -3.46 12.95 2.60
CA LEU A 272 -3.30 11.88 1.61
C LEU A 272 -4.17 12.11 0.37
N VAL A 273 -5.38 12.66 0.55
CA VAL A 273 -6.26 13.03 -0.59
C VAL A 273 -5.62 14.15 -1.40
N ARG A 274 -5.07 15.18 -0.74
CA ARG A 274 -4.35 16.26 -1.45
C ARG A 274 -3.14 15.75 -2.21
N ALA A 275 -2.36 14.85 -1.61
CA ALA A 275 -1.21 14.21 -2.28
C ALA A 275 -1.66 13.39 -3.50
N ALA A 276 -2.72 12.57 -3.35
CA ALA A 276 -3.29 11.80 -4.45
C ALA A 276 -3.80 12.72 -5.59
N ALA A 277 -4.51 13.80 -5.24
CA ALA A 277 -5.00 14.77 -6.21
C ALA A 277 -3.84 15.50 -6.92
N GLY A 278 -2.80 15.90 -6.20
CA GLY A 278 -1.58 16.45 -6.77
C GLY A 278 -0.95 15.53 -7.83
N LEU A 279 -0.87 14.24 -7.55
CA LEU A 279 -0.38 13.22 -8.49
C LEU A 279 -1.35 13.01 -9.65
N ALA A 280 -2.66 13.01 -9.38
CA ALA A 280 -3.70 12.68 -10.35
C ALA A 280 -3.95 13.79 -11.38
N PHE A 281 -3.83 15.05 -10.97
CA PHE A 281 -4.15 16.23 -11.82
C PHE A 281 -2.91 17.01 -12.27
N SER A 282 -1.68 16.57 -11.89
CA SER A 282 -0.48 17.20 -12.44
C SER A 282 -0.38 16.96 -13.94
N SER A 283 -0.20 18.02 -14.71
CA SER A 283 0.13 17.92 -16.13
C SER A 283 1.46 17.16 -16.28
N VAL A 284 1.51 16.19 -17.19
CA VAL A 284 2.78 15.61 -17.65
C VAL A 284 3.51 16.72 -18.37
N SER A 285 4.53 17.29 -17.74
CA SER A 285 5.45 18.25 -18.38
C SER A 285 6.45 17.52 -19.26
#